data_f138fa68d3fb3b92e76e7cd41e0e2213
#
_entry.id   f138fa68d3fb3b92e76e7cd41e0e2213
#
_cell.length_a   1.000
_cell.length_b   1.000
_cell.length_c   1.000
_cell.angle_alpha   90.00
_cell.angle_beta   90.00
_cell.angle_gamma   90.00
#
_symmetry.space_group_name_H-M   'P 1'
#
loop_
_entity.id
_entity.type
_entity.pdbx_description
1 polymer ?
#
loop_
_entity_poly.entity_id
_entity_poly.type
_entity_poly.pdbx_seq_one_letter_code
_entity_poly.pdbx_strand_id
1 'polypeptide(L)'
;ASSLVNIKRKNSNEMLVLAPSELDYKPKKCQRCFYLEKNHKIGPKDFPPPVFSRFDVVQQAYYKDKNTSDLTKELPSGRIMNKDELPGRVVSETLKDNKGREFILGGRPDIVIKFDKGGYGIIDFKTTKISDDKSENYKHQLEAYAQIFSKPGSTKSKKTPLLNPITHMGILQFDPSDIQSHNNNSCDMRMNISYSPLKRDEKDFFENITKIIDILDR
;
A
#
# COMPACT_ATOMS: atom_id res chain seq x y z
N ALA A 1 15.67 -25.57 33.58
CA ALA A 1 14.89 -26.31 32.60
C ALA A 1 14.09 -25.31 31.74
N SER A 2 14.57 -24.99 30.54
CA SER A 2 13.88 -24.14 29.60
C SER A 2 12.77 -24.95 28.94
N SER A 3 11.52 -24.63 29.28
CA SER A 3 10.37 -25.19 28.56
C SER A 3 10.36 -24.63 27.11
N LEU A 4 10.76 -25.45 26.17
CA LEU A 4 10.53 -25.20 24.75
C LEU A 4 9.00 -25.13 24.54
N VAL A 5 8.49 -23.92 24.35
CA VAL A 5 7.11 -23.73 23.91
C VAL A 5 6.99 -24.33 22.51
N ASN A 6 6.33 -25.46 22.40
CA ASN A 6 6.00 -26.09 21.11
C ASN A 6 4.98 -25.19 20.39
N ILE A 7 5.47 -24.25 19.60
CA ILE A 7 4.66 -23.37 18.76
C ILE A 7 4.19 -24.19 17.55
N LYS A 8 2.97 -24.75 17.65
CA LYS A 8 2.35 -25.47 16.52
C LYS A 8 2.18 -24.50 15.35
N ARG A 9 2.68 -24.88 14.15
CA ARG A 9 2.36 -24.20 12.89
C ARG A 9 0.85 -24.12 12.73
N LYS A 10 0.34 -22.96 12.41
CA LYS A 10 -1.05 -22.78 11.99
C LYS A 10 -1.23 -23.55 10.67
N ASN A 11 -2.36 -24.23 10.51
CA ASN A 11 -2.68 -25.16 9.41
C ASN A 11 -2.03 -24.76 8.07
N SER A 12 -1.30 -25.71 7.48
CA SER A 12 -0.65 -25.63 6.15
C SER A 12 -1.63 -25.45 4.96
N ASN A 13 -2.93 -25.32 5.22
CA ASN A 13 -3.99 -25.24 4.21
C ASN A 13 -4.60 -23.82 4.05
N GLU A 14 -4.18 -22.81 4.81
CA GLU A 14 -4.69 -21.45 4.60
C GLU A 14 -3.85 -20.74 3.54
N MET A 15 -4.53 -20.21 2.51
CA MET A 15 -3.91 -19.38 1.46
C MET A 15 -3.17 -18.19 2.09
N LEU A 16 -1.91 -18.00 1.72
CA LEU A 16 -1.12 -16.87 2.18
C LEU A 16 -1.66 -15.56 1.60
N VAL A 17 -2.03 -14.63 2.47
CA VAL A 17 -2.46 -13.29 2.08
C VAL A 17 -1.42 -12.28 2.53
N LEU A 18 -0.87 -11.50 1.57
CA LEU A 18 0.10 -10.44 1.82
C LEU A 18 -0.54 -9.07 1.59
N ALA A 19 -0.32 -8.14 2.53
CA ALA A 19 -0.77 -6.77 2.37
C ALA A 19 0.33 -5.93 1.69
N PRO A 20 -0.03 -5.07 0.71
CA PRO A 20 0.94 -4.22 0.03
C PRO A 20 1.84 -3.42 0.98
N SER A 21 1.28 -2.85 2.04
CA SER A 21 2.01 -2.02 3.01
C SER A 21 3.04 -2.76 3.86
N GLU A 22 3.06 -4.10 3.86
CA GLU A 22 4.02 -4.87 4.65
C GLU A 22 5.21 -5.40 3.83
N LEU A 23 5.21 -5.22 2.50
CA LEU A 23 6.20 -5.84 1.62
C LEU A 23 7.58 -5.20 1.68
N ASP A 24 7.66 -3.92 1.99
CA ASP A 24 8.93 -3.20 1.99
C ASP A 24 9.54 -3.08 3.38
N TYR A 25 8.78 -2.63 4.36
CA TYR A 25 9.32 -2.24 5.66
C TYR A 25 9.49 -3.41 6.64
N LYS A 26 8.43 -4.21 6.85
CA LYS A 26 8.41 -5.23 7.93
C LYS A 26 9.47 -6.31 7.77
N PRO A 27 9.63 -6.96 6.60
CA PRO A 27 10.64 -7.99 6.42
C PRO A 27 12.08 -7.46 6.52
N LYS A 28 12.30 -6.21 6.08
CA LYS A 28 13.62 -5.55 6.16
C LYS A 28 13.98 -5.19 7.59
N LYS A 29 13.02 -4.74 8.40
CA LYS A 29 13.25 -4.34 9.79
C LYS A 29 13.57 -5.52 10.69
N CYS A 30 12.80 -6.60 10.62
CA CYS A 30 12.99 -7.78 11.45
C CYS A 30 12.29 -9.01 10.85
N GLN A 31 13.04 -9.87 10.19
CA GLN A 31 12.49 -11.10 9.59
C GLN A 31 11.82 -12.02 10.62
N ARG A 32 12.43 -12.20 11.81
CA ARG A 32 11.87 -13.01 12.87
C ARG A 32 10.54 -12.45 13.37
N CYS A 33 10.46 -11.13 13.59
CA CYS A 33 9.22 -10.50 14.04
C CYS A 33 8.12 -10.65 13.00
N PHE A 34 8.46 -10.48 11.72
CA PHE A 34 7.54 -10.66 10.61
C PHE A 34 7.03 -12.11 10.51
N TYR A 35 7.92 -13.09 10.62
CA TYR A 35 7.57 -14.51 10.68
C TYR A 35 6.60 -14.81 11.84
N LEU A 36 6.92 -14.37 13.06
CA LEU A 36 6.09 -14.60 14.23
C LEU A 36 4.71 -13.93 14.11
N GLU A 37 4.67 -12.71 13.59
CA GLU A 37 3.41 -11.99 13.36
C GLU A 37 2.51 -12.72 12.35
N LYS A 38 3.09 -13.16 11.24
CA LYS A 38 2.32 -13.80 10.17
C LYS A 38 1.87 -15.22 10.53
N ASN A 39 2.77 -16.05 11.00
CA ASN A 39 2.50 -17.47 11.22
C ASN A 39 1.86 -17.76 12.59
N HIS A 40 2.14 -16.94 13.58
CA HIS A 40 1.74 -17.22 14.96
C HIS A 40 0.89 -16.14 15.62
N LYS A 41 0.65 -15.01 14.91
CA LYS A 41 -0.04 -13.82 15.46
C LYS A 41 0.63 -13.25 16.70
N ILE A 42 1.96 -13.46 16.80
CA ILE A 42 2.81 -12.93 17.85
C ILE A 42 3.57 -11.75 17.24
N GLY A 43 3.23 -10.55 17.63
CA GLY A 43 3.91 -9.33 17.17
C GLY A 43 3.75 -8.21 18.18
N PRO A 44 4.55 -7.14 18.03
CA PRO A 44 4.36 -5.96 18.83
C PRO A 44 2.95 -5.42 18.61
N LYS A 45 2.28 -5.01 19.68
CA LYS A 45 1.00 -4.30 19.60
C LYS A 45 1.22 -2.82 19.26
N ASP A 46 2.15 -2.55 18.33
CA ASP A 46 2.44 -1.20 17.87
C ASP A 46 1.32 -0.75 16.95
N PHE A 47 0.36 -0.06 17.52
CA PHE A 47 -0.60 0.70 16.74
C PHE A 47 0.06 2.00 16.29
N PRO A 48 0.03 2.34 15.00
CA PRO A 48 0.48 3.66 14.57
C PRO A 48 -0.31 4.72 15.34
N PRO A 49 0.34 5.85 15.71
CA PRO A 49 -0.37 6.92 16.41
C PRO A 49 -1.68 7.29 15.69
N PRO A 50 -2.80 7.47 16.41
CA PRO A 50 -4.12 7.74 15.81
C PRO A 50 -4.14 8.94 14.87
N VAL A 51 -3.21 9.88 15.04
CA VAL A 51 -3.07 11.06 14.17
C VAL A 51 -2.83 10.68 12.70
N PHE A 52 -2.08 9.61 12.41
CA PHE A 52 -1.84 9.20 11.02
C PHE A 52 -3.12 8.75 10.32
N SER A 53 -3.96 7.97 10.99
CA SER A 53 -5.26 7.59 10.42
C SER A 53 -6.21 8.78 10.24
N ARG A 54 -6.06 9.83 11.05
CA ARG A 54 -6.83 11.08 10.88
C ARG A 54 -6.33 11.87 9.66
N PHE A 55 -5.02 11.93 9.42
CA PHE A 55 -4.46 12.51 8.20
C PHE A 55 -4.97 11.79 6.96
N ASP A 56 -4.93 10.46 6.93
CA ASP A 56 -5.43 9.66 5.80
C ASP A 56 -6.91 9.98 5.50
N VAL A 57 -7.76 10.08 6.52
CA VAL A 57 -9.18 10.40 6.35
C VAL A 57 -9.36 11.80 5.76
N VAL A 58 -8.64 12.80 6.27
CA VAL A 58 -8.72 14.19 5.81
C VAL A 58 -8.20 14.31 4.38
N GLN A 59 -7.07 13.69 4.06
CA GLN A 59 -6.47 13.69 2.73
C GLN A 59 -7.40 13.04 1.71
N GLN A 60 -7.89 11.84 2.00
CA GLN A 60 -8.83 11.14 1.10
C GLN A 60 -10.14 11.91 0.90
N ALA A 61 -10.66 12.57 1.95
CA ALA A 61 -11.85 13.41 1.84
C ALA A 61 -11.59 14.65 0.96
N TYR A 62 -10.43 15.28 1.10
CA TYR A 62 -10.08 16.46 0.32
C TYR A 62 -9.91 16.17 -1.16
N TYR A 63 -9.29 15.03 -1.52
CA TYR A 63 -9.04 14.66 -2.91
C TYR A 63 -10.20 13.90 -3.55
N LYS A 64 -11.25 13.60 -2.80
CA LYS A 64 -12.45 12.97 -3.36
C LYS A 64 -13.02 13.84 -4.50
N ASP A 65 -13.34 13.17 -5.62
CA ASP A 65 -13.96 13.80 -6.82
C ASP A 65 -13.12 14.91 -7.50
N LYS A 66 -11.80 14.97 -7.18
CA LYS A 66 -10.86 15.91 -7.80
C LYS A 66 -10.18 15.32 -9.04
N ASN A 67 -9.53 16.21 -9.80
CA ASN A 67 -8.75 15.87 -10.97
C ASN A 67 -7.26 15.65 -10.62
N THR A 68 -6.51 15.08 -11.55
CA THR A 68 -5.07 14.88 -11.40
C THR A 68 -4.30 16.17 -11.19
N SER A 69 -4.74 17.28 -11.79
CA SER A 69 -4.15 18.61 -11.60
C SER A 69 -4.19 19.12 -10.15
N ASP A 70 -5.13 18.62 -9.36
CA ASP A 70 -5.23 18.93 -7.93
C ASP A 70 -4.23 18.14 -7.08
N LEU A 71 -3.72 17.01 -7.60
CA LEU A 71 -2.66 16.22 -6.96
C LEU A 71 -1.28 16.77 -7.31
N THR A 72 -0.99 16.84 -8.60
CA THR A 72 0.28 17.33 -9.15
C THR A 72 0.16 17.62 -10.64
N LYS A 73 0.97 18.55 -11.14
CA LYS A 73 1.05 18.87 -12.58
C LYS A 73 1.85 17.83 -13.39
N GLU A 74 2.53 16.92 -12.72
CA GLU A 74 3.35 15.89 -13.37
C GLU A 74 2.56 14.71 -13.91
N LEU A 75 1.30 14.55 -13.49
CA LEU A 75 0.42 13.50 -13.97
C LEU A 75 -0.36 13.94 -15.21
N PRO A 76 -0.65 13.02 -16.15
CA PRO A 76 -1.57 13.28 -17.24
C PRO A 76 -2.97 13.66 -16.72
N SER A 77 -3.73 14.38 -17.56
CA SER A 77 -5.12 14.75 -17.26
C SER A 77 -5.96 13.49 -16.99
N GLY A 78 -6.77 13.57 -15.96
CA GLY A 78 -7.62 12.48 -15.53
C GLY A 78 -8.36 12.82 -14.24
N ARG A 79 -9.12 11.87 -13.74
CA ARG A 79 -9.90 12.01 -12.50
C ARG A 79 -9.57 10.93 -11.50
N ILE A 80 -9.74 11.25 -10.24
CA ILE A 80 -9.67 10.29 -9.14
C ILE A 80 -10.93 9.43 -9.19
N MET A 81 -10.74 8.11 -9.11
CA MET A 81 -11.86 7.15 -9.05
C MET A 81 -12.52 7.21 -7.67
N ASN A 82 -13.84 7.19 -7.66
CA ASN A 82 -14.61 7.28 -6.43
C ASN A 82 -14.84 5.90 -5.78
N LYS A 83 -15.43 5.89 -4.58
CA LYS A 83 -15.69 4.65 -3.82
C LYS A 83 -16.76 3.75 -4.45
N ASP A 84 -17.57 4.26 -5.38
CA ASP A 84 -18.56 3.45 -6.07
C ASP A 84 -17.93 2.61 -7.19
N GLU A 85 -16.80 3.10 -7.73
CA GLU A 85 -16.02 2.41 -8.76
C GLU A 85 -15.01 1.41 -8.16
N LEU A 86 -14.61 1.61 -6.91
CA LEU A 86 -13.61 0.79 -6.21
C LEU A 86 -14.19 0.20 -4.92
N PRO A 87 -14.05 -1.11 -4.68
CA PRO A 87 -14.35 -1.68 -3.38
C PRO A 87 -13.39 -1.13 -2.33
N GLY A 88 -13.87 -0.96 -1.09
CA GLY A 88 -13.04 -0.48 0.02
C GLY A 88 -11.83 -1.37 0.33
N ARG A 89 -11.83 -2.62 -0.12
CA ARG A 89 -10.70 -3.55 -0.12
C ARG A 89 -10.62 -4.23 -1.47
N VAL A 90 -9.45 -4.21 -2.08
CA VAL A 90 -9.11 -4.89 -3.34
C VAL A 90 -8.27 -6.12 -3.07
N VAL A 91 -8.43 -7.16 -3.89
CA VAL A 91 -7.66 -8.40 -3.80
C VAL A 91 -7.25 -8.86 -5.20
N SER A 92 -6.10 -9.53 -5.30
CA SER A 92 -5.69 -10.21 -6.53
C SER A 92 -6.39 -11.58 -6.66
N GLU A 93 -6.37 -12.15 -7.85
CA GLU A 93 -6.46 -13.60 -8.01
C GLU A 93 -5.29 -14.30 -7.28
N THR A 94 -5.29 -15.63 -7.28
CA THR A 94 -4.15 -16.40 -6.79
C THR A 94 -2.95 -16.21 -7.72
N LEU A 95 -1.89 -15.65 -7.17
CA LEU A 95 -0.61 -15.43 -7.84
C LEU A 95 0.40 -16.49 -7.44
N LYS A 96 1.47 -16.65 -8.22
CA LYS A 96 2.59 -17.54 -7.92
C LYS A 96 3.90 -16.77 -7.86
N ASP A 97 4.72 -17.08 -6.87
CA ASP A 97 6.09 -16.57 -6.80
C ASP A 97 7.02 -17.28 -7.80
N ASN A 98 8.29 -16.90 -7.84
CA ASN A 98 9.27 -17.49 -8.75
C ASN A 98 9.56 -18.98 -8.48
N LYS A 99 9.12 -19.52 -7.34
CA LYS A 99 9.21 -20.95 -6.98
C LYS A 99 7.88 -21.69 -7.14
N GLY A 100 6.84 -21.04 -7.69
CA GLY A 100 5.52 -21.60 -7.93
C GLY A 100 4.61 -21.68 -6.71
N ARG A 101 4.98 -21.07 -5.57
CA ARG A 101 4.15 -21.05 -4.36
C ARG A 101 3.04 -20.02 -4.50
N GLU A 102 1.86 -20.38 -4.04
CA GLU A 102 0.65 -19.60 -4.21
C GLU A 102 0.45 -18.57 -3.10
N PHE A 103 0.02 -17.38 -3.48
CA PHE A 103 -0.33 -16.29 -2.56
C PHE A 103 -1.40 -15.38 -3.16
N ILE A 104 -2.02 -14.56 -2.32
CA ILE A 104 -2.98 -13.52 -2.69
C ILE A 104 -2.48 -12.18 -2.14
N LEU A 105 -2.62 -11.12 -2.91
CA LEU A 105 -2.43 -9.75 -2.46
C LEU A 105 -3.78 -9.15 -2.05
N GLY A 106 -3.78 -8.34 -0.98
CA GLY A 106 -5.01 -7.67 -0.56
C GLY A 106 -4.77 -6.42 0.27
N GLY A 107 -5.39 -5.31 -0.13
CA GLY A 107 -5.17 -4.03 0.52
C GLY A 107 -6.24 -2.99 0.22
N ARG A 108 -5.96 -1.75 0.59
CA ARG A 108 -6.78 -0.56 0.31
C ARG A 108 -5.87 0.50 -0.29
N PRO A 109 -5.95 0.78 -1.60
CA PRO A 109 -5.20 1.88 -2.20
C PRO A 109 -5.79 3.21 -1.73
N ASP A 110 -4.93 4.22 -1.57
CA ASP A 110 -5.37 5.56 -1.20
C ASP A 110 -6.07 6.25 -2.36
N ILE A 111 -5.39 6.36 -3.50
CA ILE A 111 -5.88 7.02 -4.70
C ILE A 111 -5.65 6.12 -5.91
N VAL A 112 -6.70 5.95 -6.70
CA VAL A 112 -6.63 5.35 -8.04
C VAL A 112 -7.16 6.38 -9.04
N ILE A 113 -6.46 6.53 -10.15
CA ILE A 113 -6.73 7.53 -11.18
C ILE A 113 -7.14 6.84 -12.47
N LYS A 114 -8.14 7.40 -13.15
CA LYS A 114 -8.48 7.08 -14.53
C LYS A 114 -8.06 8.24 -15.42
N PHE A 115 -7.12 8.01 -16.33
CA PHE A 115 -6.63 9.05 -17.24
C PHE A 115 -7.55 9.22 -18.46
N ASP A 116 -7.68 10.46 -18.95
CA ASP A 116 -8.56 10.81 -20.07
C ASP A 116 -8.12 10.15 -21.38
N LYS A 117 -6.82 10.00 -21.59
CA LYS A 117 -6.24 9.33 -22.76
C LYS A 117 -6.09 7.81 -22.61
N GLY A 118 -6.67 7.24 -21.55
CA GLY A 118 -6.61 5.82 -21.23
C GLY A 118 -5.49 5.46 -20.26
N GLY A 119 -5.61 4.26 -19.67
CA GLY A 119 -4.75 3.80 -18.60
C GLY A 119 -5.13 4.34 -17.22
N TYR A 120 -4.42 3.87 -16.20
CA TYR A 120 -4.73 4.14 -14.81
C TYR A 120 -3.45 4.51 -14.04
N GLY A 121 -3.63 5.24 -12.93
CA GLY A 121 -2.58 5.59 -12.00
C GLY A 121 -2.89 5.13 -10.58
N ILE A 122 -1.85 4.88 -9.79
CA ILE A 122 -1.94 4.53 -8.36
C ILE A 122 -1.05 5.48 -7.58
N ILE A 123 -1.64 6.23 -6.66
CA ILE A 123 -0.93 7.17 -5.81
C ILE A 123 -1.18 6.78 -4.35
N ASP A 124 -0.12 6.70 -3.59
CA ASP A 124 -0.16 6.41 -2.16
C ASP A 124 0.27 7.65 -1.37
N PHE A 125 -0.47 7.98 -0.33
CA PHE A 125 -0.22 9.13 0.52
C PHE A 125 0.74 8.79 1.65
N LYS A 126 1.72 9.66 1.87
CA LYS A 126 2.66 9.51 2.98
C LYS A 126 2.82 10.81 3.74
N THR A 127 2.38 10.83 4.99
CA THR A 127 2.66 11.94 5.91
C THR A 127 4.04 11.72 6.52
N THR A 128 5.05 12.40 5.98
CA THR A 128 6.45 12.22 6.35
C THR A 128 7.27 13.43 5.90
N LYS A 129 8.47 13.61 6.47
CA LYS A 129 9.44 14.56 5.92
C LYS A 129 9.76 14.20 4.48
N ILE A 130 9.67 15.19 3.58
CA ILE A 130 10.00 15.02 2.16
C ILE A 130 11.46 14.60 2.01
N SER A 131 11.70 13.57 1.20
CA SER A 131 13.03 13.05 0.90
C SER A 131 12.96 12.18 -0.36
N ASP A 132 13.88 12.40 -1.30
CA ASP A 132 13.93 11.69 -2.59
C ASP A 132 14.20 10.20 -2.42
N ASP A 133 15.02 9.82 -1.44
CA ASP A 133 15.41 8.43 -1.19
C ASP A 133 14.28 7.56 -0.63
N LYS A 134 13.20 8.16 -0.12
CA LYS A 134 12.13 7.41 0.54
C LYS A 134 11.17 6.73 -0.42
N SER A 135 11.02 7.23 -1.65
CA SER A 135 10.09 6.66 -2.63
C SER A 135 10.38 5.21 -2.95
N GLU A 136 11.65 4.83 -3.07
CA GLU A 136 12.09 3.45 -3.30
C GLU A 136 11.64 2.45 -2.22
N ASN A 137 11.40 2.93 -0.98
CA ASN A 137 10.90 2.10 0.11
C ASN A 137 9.43 1.69 -0.05
N TYR A 138 8.73 2.19 -1.06
CA TYR A 138 7.32 1.92 -1.32
C TYR A 138 7.07 1.28 -2.70
N LYS A 139 8.13 0.96 -3.45
CA LYS A 139 8.00 0.43 -4.81
C LYS A 139 7.23 -0.89 -4.87
N HIS A 140 7.50 -1.83 -3.95
CA HIS A 140 6.78 -3.09 -3.91
C HIS A 140 5.34 -2.93 -3.41
N GLN A 141 5.08 -1.94 -2.55
CA GLN A 141 3.71 -1.61 -2.14
C GLN A 141 2.87 -1.18 -3.35
N LEU A 142 3.38 -0.28 -4.19
CA LEU A 142 2.67 0.20 -5.36
C LEU A 142 2.59 -0.85 -6.48
N GLU A 143 3.67 -1.61 -6.72
CA GLU A 143 3.64 -2.72 -7.67
C GLU A 143 2.63 -3.79 -7.25
N ALA A 144 2.47 -4.07 -5.94
CA ALA A 144 1.44 -4.98 -5.45
C ALA A 144 0.03 -4.51 -5.84
N TYR A 145 -0.28 -3.22 -5.71
CA TYR A 145 -1.55 -2.69 -6.20
C TYR A 145 -1.68 -2.80 -7.72
N ALA A 146 -0.61 -2.57 -8.47
CA ALA A 146 -0.62 -2.77 -9.92
C ALA A 146 -0.91 -4.22 -10.30
N GLN A 147 -0.33 -5.20 -9.59
CA GLN A 147 -0.64 -6.63 -9.76
C GLN A 147 -2.09 -6.95 -9.39
N ILE A 148 -2.61 -6.40 -8.28
CA ILE A 148 -4.00 -6.59 -7.87
C ILE A 148 -4.97 -6.13 -8.97
N PHE A 149 -4.74 -4.95 -9.56
CA PHE A 149 -5.63 -4.41 -10.58
C PHE A 149 -5.44 -5.04 -11.96
N SER A 150 -4.25 -5.50 -12.29
CA SER A 150 -3.97 -6.23 -13.54
C SER A 150 -4.46 -7.68 -13.51
N LYS A 151 -4.51 -8.29 -12.32
CA LYS A 151 -4.93 -9.68 -12.08
C LYS A 151 -5.94 -9.72 -10.92
N PRO A 152 -7.15 -9.16 -11.15
CA PRO A 152 -8.11 -8.94 -10.05
C PRO A 152 -8.80 -10.22 -9.61
N GLY A 153 -8.91 -10.38 -8.30
CA GLY A 153 -9.68 -11.42 -7.64
C GLY A 153 -11.03 -10.92 -7.13
N SER A 154 -11.66 -11.74 -6.29
CA SER A 154 -12.93 -11.44 -5.66
C SER A 154 -12.89 -11.75 -4.17
N THR A 155 -13.50 -10.87 -3.38
CA THR A 155 -13.89 -11.17 -2.01
C THR A 155 -15.28 -11.81 -1.99
N LYS A 156 -15.75 -12.28 -0.83
CA LYS A 156 -17.11 -12.82 -0.68
C LYS A 156 -18.21 -11.83 -1.08
N SER A 157 -17.94 -10.53 -1.00
CA SER A 157 -18.95 -9.48 -1.21
C SER A 157 -18.74 -8.63 -2.45
N LYS A 158 -17.50 -8.51 -2.95
CA LYS A 158 -17.18 -7.60 -4.07
C LYS A 158 -16.04 -8.15 -4.92
N LYS A 159 -16.14 -7.90 -6.23
CA LYS A 159 -15.07 -8.17 -7.19
C LYS A 159 -14.16 -6.95 -7.32
N THR A 160 -12.86 -7.17 -7.33
CA THR A 160 -11.89 -6.13 -7.70
C THR A 160 -12.05 -5.81 -9.19
N PRO A 161 -12.11 -4.53 -9.61
CA PRO A 161 -12.17 -4.19 -11.02
C PRO A 161 -10.84 -4.47 -11.72
N LEU A 162 -10.91 -4.87 -12.99
CA LEU A 162 -9.75 -4.94 -13.87
C LEU A 162 -9.39 -3.52 -14.32
N LEU A 163 -8.22 -3.03 -13.92
CA LEU A 163 -7.67 -1.75 -14.34
C LEU A 163 -6.33 -1.97 -15.03
N ASN A 164 -6.30 -1.90 -16.34
CA ASN A 164 -5.10 -2.16 -17.15
C ASN A 164 -5.13 -1.33 -18.42
N PRO A 165 -4.01 -0.71 -18.84
CA PRO A 165 -2.70 -0.71 -18.17
C PRO A 165 -2.61 0.25 -16.97
N ILE A 166 -1.83 -0.13 -15.96
CA ILE A 166 -1.36 0.80 -14.94
C ILE A 166 -0.11 1.49 -15.51
N THR A 167 -0.25 2.77 -15.82
CA THR A 167 0.78 3.54 -16.52
C THR A 167 1.59 4.47 -15.62
N HIS A 168 1.03 4.86 -14.48
CA HIS A 168 1.67 5.76 -13.53
C HIS A 168 1.50 5.25 -12.10
N MET A 169 2.58 5.29 -11.34
CA MET A 169 2.58 5.04 -9.90
C MET A 169 3.42 6.10 -9.22
N GLY A 170 3.10 6.43 -7.99
CA GLY A 170 3.89 7.40 -7.23
C GLY A 170 3.42 7.58 -5.81
N ILE A 171 4.24 8.29 -5.07
CA ILE A 171 3.99 8.71 -3.69
C ILE A 171 3.69 10.19 -3.68
N LEU A 172 2.63 10.61 -2.99
CA LEU A 172 2.39 11.99 -2.65
C LEU A 172 2.73 12.20 -1.17
N GLN A 173 3.83 12.90 -0.92
CA GLN A 173 4.36 13.16 0.42
C GLN A 173 3.78 14.46 0.97
N PHE A 174 3.35 14.43 2.22
CA PHE A 174 2.85 15.57 2.97
C PHE A 174 3.76 15.80 4.18
N ASP A 175 4.47 16.94 4.20
CA ASP A 175 5.42 17.30 5.23
C ASP A 175 4.92 18.53 6.00
N PRO A 176 4.44 18.38 7.26
CA PRO A 176 4.07 19.51 8.08
C PRO A 176 5.23 20.49 8.25
N SER A 177 5.04 21.75 7.90
CA SER A 177 6.12 22.73 7.85
C SER A 177 5.92 23.92 8.78
N ASP A 178 4.67 24.37 9.01
CA ASP A 178 4.43 25.59 9.77
C ASP A 178 2.99 25.65 10.32
N ILE A 179 2.78 26.40 11.40
CA ILE A 179 1.46 26.79 11.89
C ILE A 179 1.18 28.23 11.44
N GLN A 180 0.28 28.39 10.48
CA GLN A 180 -0.01 29.65 9.83
C GLN A 180 -0.89 30.58 10.67
N SER A 181 -1.86 30.02 11.36
CA SER A 181 -2.75 30.74 12.26
C SER A 181 -3.29 29.83 13.35
N HIS A 182 -3.61 30.39 14.50
CA HIS A 182 -4.33 29.69 15.55
C HIS A 182 -5.28 30.62 16.31
N ASN A 183 -6.33 30.05 16.86
CA ASN A 183 -7.17 30.63 17.87
C ASN A 183 -7.33 29.63 19.03
N ASN A 184 -8.19 29.92 20.01
CA ASN A 184 -8.35 29.09 21.20
C ASN A 184 -8.79 27.63 20.89
N ASN A 185 -9.39 27.37 19.74
CA ASN A 185 -10.03 26.08 19.42
C ASN A 185 -9.54 25.42 18.13
N SER A 186 -8.76 26.12 17.28
CA SER A 186 -8.28 25.60 15.99
C SER A 186 -6.95 26.21 15.58
N CYS A 187 -6.24 25.53 14.72
CA CYS A 187 -5.06 26.08 14.02
C CYS A 187 -5.05 25.64 12.55
N ASP A 188 -4.45 26.48 11.70
CA ASP A 188 -4.17 26.16 10.31
C ASP A 188 -2.71 25.73 10.20
N MET A 189 -2.50 24.51 9.70
CA MET A 189 -1.18 23.94 9.49
C MET A 189 -0.83 23.94 8.00
N ARG A 190 0.32 24.50 7.66
CA ARG A 190 0.88 24.40 6.33
C ARG A 190 1.63 23.08 6.18
N MET A 191 1.41 22.41 5.05
CA MET A 191 2.16 21.22 4.66
C MET A 191 2.81 21.44 3.30
N ASN A 192 4.09 21.13 3.18
CA ASN A 192 4.73 21.00 1.88
C ASN A 192 4.30 19.69 1.24
N ILE A 193 4.11 19.70 -0.07
CA ILE A 193 3.67 18.53 -0.83
C ILE A 193 4.70 18.25 -1.92
N SER A 194 5.10 17.00 -2.06
CA SER A 194 5.98 16.54 -3.13
C SER A 194 5.46 15.24 -3.73
N TYR A 195 5.47 15.18 -5.06
CA TYR A 195 5.16 13.97 -5.80
C TYR A 195 6.46 13.28 -6.22
N SER A 196 6.54 11.99 -5.97
CA SER A 196 7.68 11.16 -6.38
C SER A 196 7.17 10.03 -7.27
N PRO A 197 7.41 10.08 -8.59
CA PRO A 197 7.02 9.03 -9.50
C PRO A 197 7.83 7.76 -9.28
N LEU A 198 7.18 6.60 -9.42
CA LEU A 198 7.80 5.29 -9.35
C LEU A 198 7.51 4.51 -10.63
N LYS A 199 8.51 3.80 -11.12
CA LYS A 199 8.38 2.93 -12.28
C LYS A 199 7.94 1.53 -11.83
N ARG A 200 7.19 0.87 -12.69
CA ARG A 200 6.86 -0.55 -12.53
C ARG A 200 8.11 -1.40 -12.68
N ASP A 201 8.28 -2.37 -11.79
CA ASP A 201 9.30 -3.42 -11.88
C ASP A 201 8.72 -4.73 -11.36
N GLU A 202 8.02 -5.43 -12.24
CA GLU A 202 7.39 -6.70 -11.93
C GLU A 202 8.44 -7.78 -11.57
N LYS A 203 9.61 -7.75 -12.19
CA LYS A 203 10.68 -8.73 -11.91
C LYS A 203 11.18 -8.57 -10.47
N ASP A 204 11.60 -7.37 -10.09
CA ASP A 204 12.08 -7.09 -8.73
C ASP A 204 10.99 -7.36 -7.68
N PHE A 205 9.73 -7.05 -8.02
CA PHE A 205 8.60 -7.37 -7.17
C PHE A 205 8.48 -8.86 -6.86
N PHE A 206 8.47 -9.74 -7.88
CA PHE A 206 8.36 -11.19 -7.66
C PHE A 206 9.60 -11.79 -7.00
N GLU A 207 10.80 -11.23 -7.23
CA GLU A 207 12.01 -11.59 -6.48
C GLU A 207 11.86 -11.25 -4.99
N ASN A 208 11.30 -10.08 -4.65
CA ASN A 208 11.02 -9.68 -3.27
C ASN A 208 9.95 -10.58 -2.62
N ILE A 209 8.85 -10.88 -3.33
CA ILE A 209 7.81 -11.80 -2.86
C ILE A 209 8.41 -13.17 -2.54
N THR A 210 9.27 -13.71 -3.41
CA THR A 210 9.94 -14.99 -3.19
C THR A 210 10.76 -14.98 -1.90
N LYS A 211 11.53 -13.91 -1.65
CA LYS A 211 12.29 -13.74 -0.39
C LYS A 211 11.37 -13.66 0.84
N ILE A 212 10.23 -12.96 0.70
CA ILE A 212 9.23 -12.85 1.77
C ILE A 212 8.65 -14.23 2.11
N ILE A 213 8.26 -15.01 1.11
CA ILE A 213 7.71 -16.35 1.33
C ILE A 213 8.78 -17.28 1.90
N ASP A 214 10.06 -17.18 1.47
CA ASP A 214 11.18 -17.92 2.07
C ASP A 214 11.36 -17.63 3.57
N ILE A 215 11.05 -16.41 4.03
CA ILE A 215 11.06 -16.08 5.46
C ILE A 215 9.90 -16.78 6.18
N LEU A 216 8.74 -16.85 5.55
CA LEU A 216 7.52 -17.39 6.16
C LEU A 216 7.47 -18.93 6.17
N ASP A 217 8.23 -19.59 5.32
CA ASP A 217 8.34 -21.05 5.22
C ASP A 217 9.43 -21.67 6.15
N ARG A 218 10.13 -20.85 6.93
CA ARG A 218 11.13 -21.31 7.92
C ARG A 218 10.42 -21.85 9.17
#